data_90aa8e192b8cdff324524d2e5b8792ad
#
_entry.id   90aa8e192b8cdff324524d2e5b8792ad
#
_cell.length_a   1.000
_cell.length_b   1.000
_cell.length_c   1.000
_cell.angle_alpha   90.00
_cell.angle_beta   90.00
_cell.angle_gamma   90.00
#
_symmetry.space_group_name_H-M   'P 1'
#
loop_
_entity.id
_entity.type
_entity.pdbx_description
1 polymer ?
#
loop_
_entity_poly.entity_id
_entity_poly.type
_entity_poly.pdbx_seq_one_letter_code
_entity_poly.pdbx_strand_id
1 'polypeptide(L)'
;MADADDVRRLALALPDVVEIDSEGFDFRVGGKGFVWSYPERVPGRRRVIRTDIAVLYVGDEAEKQALLLGEPELFFSTPAYGDFPLVMVRLDRVDAERLAELVVDAWRMRGGAD
;
A
#
# COMPACT_ATOMS: atom_id res chain seq x y z
N MET A 1 -15.63 -2.30 2.26
CA MET A 1 -14.89 -1.09 2.71
C MET A 1 -13.86 -1.47 3.74
N ALA A 2 -12.66 -1.01 3.56
CA ALA A 2 -11.56 -1.22 4.49
C ALA A 2 -11.05 0.12 5.03
N ASP A 3 -10.18 0.05 6.03
CA ASP A 3 -9.58 1.25 6.62
C ASP A 3 -8.16 0.94 7.12
N ALA A 4 -7.53 1.94 7.76
CA ALA A 4 -6.17 1.80 8.27
C ALA A 4 -6.04 0.70 9.32
N ASP A 5 -7.06 0.48 10.14
CA ASP A 5 -7.04 -0.58 11.15
C ASP A 5 -7.02 -1.97 10.50
N ASP A 6 -7.70 -2.12 9.37
CA ASP A 6 -7.65 -3.38 8.60
C ASP A 6 -6.24 -3.62 8.06
N VAL A 7 -5.60 -2.58 7.51
CA VAL A 7 -4.21 -2.69 7.03
C VAL A 7 -3.29 -3.13 8.16
N ARG A 8 -3.40 -2.49 9.33
CA ARG A 8 -2.57 -2.82 10.50
C ARG A 8 -2.78 -4.26 10.95
N ARG A 9 -4.02 -4.67 11.07
CA ARG A 9 -4.35 -6.03 11.49
C ARG A 9 -3.79 -7.07 10.53
N LEU A 10 -3.96 -6.86 9.23
CA LEU A 10 -3.48 -7.78 8.20
C LEU A 10 -1.96 -7.82 8.13
N ALA A 11 -1.32 -6.67 8.14
CA ALA A 11 0.14 -6.59 8.04
C ALA A 11 0.84 -7.19 9.26
N LEU A 12 0.38 -6.86 10.45
CA LEU A 12 1.01 -7.34 11.70
C LEU A 12 0.75 -8.83 11.96
N ALA A 13 -0.21 -9.43 11.28
CA ALA A 13 -0.43 -10.87 11.35
C ALA A 13 0.61 -11.67 10.55
N LEU A 14 1.38 -11.00 9.68
CA LEU A 14 2.39 -11.65 8.85
C LEU A 14 3.74 -11.76 9.58
N PRO A 15 4.52 -12.84 9.34
CA PRO A 15 5.82 -13.02 9.98
C PRO A 15 6.80 -11.86 9.71
N ASP A 16 7.53 -11.49 10.75
CA ASP A 16 8.65 -10.54 10.68
C ASP A 16 8.28 -9.11 10.24
N VAL A 17 7.00 -8.76 10.31
CA VAL A 17 6.55 -7.41 9.97
C VAL A 17 6.73 -6.48 11.16
N VAL A 18 7.28 -5.31 10.88
CA VAL A 18 7.50 -4.25 11.87
C VAL A 18 6.74 -3.01 11.41
N GLU A 19 6.04 -2.37 12.31
CA GLU A 19 5.44 -1.07 12.05
C GLU A 19 6.42 0.04 12.44
N ILE A 20 6.69 0.95 11.50
CA ILE A 20 7.54 2.11 11.73
C ILE A 20 6.67 3.26 12.23
N ASP A 21 7.13 3.94 13.27
CA ASP A 21 6.43 5.09 13.81
C ASP A 21 6.33 6.21 12.75
N SER A 22 5.12 6.65 12.49
CA SER A 22 4.85 7.65 11.44
C SER A 22 3.54 8.38 11.74
N GLU A 23 3.21 9.37 10.94
CA GLU A 23 1.93 10.10 11.08
C GLU A 23 0.72 9.26 10.66
N GLY A 24 0.93 8.13 10.00
CA GLY A 24 -0.11 7.19 9.59
C GLY A 24 0.33 5.78 9.91
N PHE A 25 0.52 4.97 8.87
CA PHE A 25 1.06 3.62 9.03
C PHE A 25 2.19 3.37 8.03
N ASP A 26 3.14 2.53 8.42
CA ASP A 26 4.28 2.15 7.58
C ASP A 26 4.73 0.77 8.03
N PHE A 27 4.48 -0.25 7.21
CA PHE A 27 4.80 -1.64 7.55
C PHE A 27 5.93 -2.14 6.68
N ARG A 28 6.92 -2.76 7.33
CA ARG A 28 8.15 -3.23 6.68
C ARG A 28 8.45 -4.68 7.00
N VAL A 29 9.08 -5.33 6.03
CA VAL A 29 9.66 -6.65 6.19
C VAL A 29 11.10 -6.61 5.70
N GLY A 30 12.05 -7.09 6.52
CA GLY A 30 13.47 -7.03 6.17
C GLY A 30 13.98 -5.61 5.92
N GLY A 31 13.43 -4.62 6.61
CA GLY A 31 13.79 -3.22 6.42
C GLY A 31 13.19 -2.53 5.21
N LYS A 32 12.34 -3.25 4.44
CA LYS A 32 11.75 -2.72 3.21
C LYS A 32 10.25 -2.51 3.38
N GLY A 33 9.77 -1.32 3.06
CA GLY A 33 8.34 -0.99 3.11
C GLY A 33 7.57 -1.76 2.04
N PHE A 34 6.42 -2.34 2.42
CA PHE A 34 5.56 -3.01 1.47
C PHE A 34 4.14 -2.43 1.43
N VAL A 35 3.72 -1.73 2.47
CA VAL A 35 2.47 -0.97 2.51
C VAL A 35 2.60 0.18 3.51
N TRP A 36 2.21 1.39 3.10
CA TRP A 36 2.25 2.57 3.98
C TRP A 36 1.18 3.56 3.56
N SER A 37 0.87 4.51 4.46
CA SER A 37 -0.11 5.56 4.19
C SER A 37 0.39 6.55 3.15
N TYR A 38 -0.52 7.04 2.30
CA TYR A 38 -0.16 7.89 1.16
C TYR A 38 0.20 9.31 1.60
N PRO A 39 1.44 9.76 1.32
CA PRO A 39 1.83 11.16 1.58
C PRO A 39 1.41 12.03 0.39
N GLU A 40 0.22 12.58 0.44
CA GLU A 40 -0.32 13.41 -0.63
C GLU A 40 0.34 14.80 -0.64
N ARG A 41 0.86 15.21 -1.79
CA ARG A 41 1.38 16.57 -1.97
C ARG A 41 0.26 17.50 -2.39
N VAL A 42 0.07 18.56 -1.62
CA VAL A 42 -0.89 19.62 -1.93
C VAL A 42 -0.08 20.87 -2.24
N PRO A 43 -0.20 21.47 -3.44
CA PRO A 43 0.54 22.66 -3.81
C PRO A 43 0.38 23.79 -2.78
N GLY A 44 1.51 24.41 -2.40
CA GLY A 44 1.51 25.50 -1.42
C GLY A 44 1.32 25.09 0.02
N ARG A 45 1.29 23.79 0.32
CA ARG A 45 1.10 23.27 1.66
C ARG A 45 2.11 22.17 1.99
N ARG A 46 2.20 21.82 3.29
CA ARG A 46 2.90 20.61 3.70
C ARG A 46 2.15 19.40 3.14
N ARG A 47 2.87 18.31 2.90
CA ARG A 47 2.23 17.07 2.48
C ARG A 47 1.25 16.60 3.56
N VAL A 48 0.15 16.03 3.13
CA VAL A 48 -0.91 15.51 4.00
C VAL A 48 -0.81 13.98 3.98
N ILE A 49 -0.76 13.37 5.16
CA ILE A 49 -0.75 11.91 5.24
C ILE A 49 -2.19 11.41 5.18
N ARG A 50 -2.50 10.68 4.12
CA ARG A 50 -3.83 10.12 3.89
C ARG A 50 -3.85 8.68 4.39
N THR A 51 -4.61 8.43 5.45
CA THR A 51 -4.75 7.07 6.01
C THR A 51 -5.89 6.28 5.38
N ASP A 52 -6.67 6.92 4.50
CA ASP A 52 -7.71 6.28 3.70
C ASP A 52 -7.17 5.74 2.36
N ILE A 53 -5.88 5.98 2.08
CA ILE A 53 -5.22 5.52 0.87
C ILE A 53 -3.89 4.86 1.26
N ALA A 54 -3.66 3.66 0.77
CA ALA A 54 -2.42 2.94 1.02
C ALA A 54 -1.54 2.94 -0.22
N VAL A 55 -0.22 3.14 -0.03
CA VAL A 55 0.78 2.88 -1.07
C VAL A 55 1.20 1.44 -0.91
N LEU A 56 1.11 0.67 -2.00
CA LEU A 56 1.32 -0.77 -1.98
C LEU A 56 2.39 -1.17 -2.98
N TYR A 57 3.34 -1.99 -2.54
CA TYR A 57 4.35 -2.57 -3.42
C TYR A 57 3.72 -3.68 -4.28
N VAL A 58 3.96 -3.63 -5.60
CA VAL A 58 3.36 -4.61 -6.53
C VAL A 58 4.38 -5.38 -7.37
N GLY A 59 5.66 -5.21 -7.09
CA GLY A 59 6.70 -6.05 -7.66
C GLY A 59 7.30 -5.56 -8.97
N ASP A 60 6.48 -5.32 -9.98
CA ASP A 60 6.99 -4.88 -11.29
C ASP A 60 5.96 -4.02 -12.05
N GLU A 61 6.39 -3.47 -13.17
CA GLU A 61 5.57 -2.57 -13.99
C GLU A 61 4.39 -3.29 -14.63
N ALA A 62 4.58 -4.54 -15.05
CA ALA A 62 3.50 -5.30 -15.68
C ALA A 62 2.33 -5.50 -14.71
N GLU A 63 2.64 -5.88 -13.46
CA GLU A 63 1.62 -6.05 -12.42
C GLU A 63 0.94 -4.72 -12.10
N LYS A 64 1.73 -3.64 -12.02
CA LYS A 64 1.21 -2.29 -11.78
C LYS A 64 0.20 -1.90 -12.84
N GLN A 65 0.54 -2.07 -14.12
CA GLN A 65 -0.36 -1.72 -15.21
C GLN A 65 -1.62 -2.61 -15.23
N ALA A 66 -1.47 -3.88 -14.92
CA ALA A 66 -2.61 -4.79 -14.84
C ALA A 66 -3.64 -4.32 -13.79
N LEU A 67 -3.18 -3.89 -12.63
CA LEU A 67 -4.05 -3.37 -11.58
C LEU A 67 -4.69 -2.04 -11.97
N LEU A 68 -3.90 -1.11 -12.51
CA LEU A 68 -4.40 0.21 -12.90
C LEU A 68 -5.45 0.12 -14.02
N LEU A 69 -5.25 -0.77 -14.98
CA LEU A 69 -6.17 -0.94 -16.09
C LEU A 69 -7.37 -1.81 -15.73
N GLY A 70 -7.17 -2.81 -14.89
CA GLY A 70 -8.21 -3.77 -14.52
C GLY A 70 -9.19 -3.27 -13.48
N GLU A 71 -8.70 -2.49 -12.51
CA GLU A 71 -9.52 -2.02 -11.39
C GLU A 71 -9.26 -0.54 -11.10
N PRO A 72 -9.55 0.36 -12.07
CA PRO A 72 -9.25 1.79 -11.91
C PRO A 72 -10.03 2.49 -10.81
N GLU A 73 -11.12 1.91 -10.34
CA GLU A 73 -11.89 2.42 -9.20
C GLU A 73 -11.20 2.14 -7.86
N LEU A 74 -10.30 1.16 -7.80
CA LEU A 74 -9.55 0.81 -6.59
C LEU A 74 -8.15 1.38 -6.59
N PHE A 75 -7.49 1.39 -7.75
CA PHE A 75 -6.06 1.71 -7.86
C PHE A 75 -5.82 2.94 -8.68
N PHE A 76 -4.83 3.73 -8.28
CA PHE A 76 -4.36 4.85 -9.09
C PHE A 76 -2.85 5.03 -8.90
N SER A 77 -2.27 5.88 -9.74
CA SER A 77 -0.87 6.29 -9.63
C SER A 77 -0.78 7.80 -9.83
N THR A 78 0.38 8.35 -9.52
CA THR A 78 0.67 9.77 -9.73
C THR A 78 2.00 9.89 -10.46
N PRO A 79 2.32 11.05 -11.07
CA PRO A 79 3.62 11.23 -11.73
C PRO A 79 4.81 10.96 -10.82
N ALA A 80 4.72 11.28 -9.53
CA ALA A 80 5.79 11.05 -8.57
C ALA A 80 6.09 9.55 -8.39
N TYR A 81 5.11 8.68 -8.59
CA TYR A 81 5.25 7.23 -8.44
C TYR A 81 5.29 6.48 -9.77
N GLY A 82 5.31 7.22 -10.89
CA GLY A 82 5.21 6.62 -12.22
C GLY A 82 6.27 5.58 -12.54
N ASP A 83 7.50 5.79 -12.06
CA ASP A 83 8.63 4.89 -12.33
C ASP A 83 8.87 3.83 -11.26
N PHE A 84 7.98 3.75 -10.27
CA PHE A 84 8.15 2.80 -9.16
C PHE A 84 7.08 1.70 -9.21
N PRO A 85 7.41 0.47 -8.75
CA PRO A 85 6.45 -0.63 -8.71
C PRO A 85 5.50 -0.48 -7.51
N LEU A 86 4.82 0.65 -7.47
CA LEU A 86 3.91 1.06 -6.40
C LEU A 86 2.60 1.51 -7.00
N VAL A 87 1.50 1.19 -6.32
CA VAL A 87 0.18 1.72 -6.64
C VAL A 87 -0.46 2.28 -5.38
N MET A 88 -1.38 3.22 -5.55
CA MET A 88 -2.21 3.70 -4.45
C MET A 88 -3.54 2.95 -4.46
N VAL A 89 -3.97 2.50 -3.29
CA VAL A 89 -5.20 1.74 -3.09
C VAL A 89 -6.18 2.58 -2.28
N ARG A 90 -7.38 2.78 -2.81
CA ARG A 90 -8.46 3.45 -2.09
C ARG A 90 -9.09 2.47 -1.11
N LEU A 91 -8.74 2.61 0.16
CA LEU A 91 -9.18 1.67 1.21
C LEU A 91 -10.69 1.65 1.37
N ASP A 92 -11.34 2.80 1.21
CA ASP A 92 -12.79 2.91 1.32
C ASP A 92 -13.57 2.21 0.20
N ARG A 93 -12.87 1.71 -0.81
CA ARG A 93 -13.47 1.02 -1.96
C ARG A 93 -13.06 -0.43 -2.10
N VAL A 94 -12.10 -0.88 -1.33
CA VAL A 94 -11.62 -2.27 -1.37
C VAL A 94 -12.24 -3.06 -0.23
N ASP A 95 -12.63 -4.31 -0.49
CA ASP A 95 -13.10 -5.16 0.60
C ASP A 95 -11.95 -5.82 1.35
N ALA A 96 -12.23 -6.36 2.52
CA ALA A 96 -11.21 -6.92 3.40
C ALA A 96 -10.51 -8.14 2.80
N GLU A 97 -11.22 -8.96 2.03
CA GLU A 97 -10.63 -10.14 1.39
C GLU A 97 -9.64 -9.75 0.31
N ARG A 98 -10.03 -8.78 -0.53
CA ARG A 98 -9.14 -8.28 -1.59
C ARG A 98 -7.92 -7.60 -0.98
N LEU A 99 -8.13 -6.80 0.07
CA LEU A 99 -7.03 -6.14 0.77
C LEU A 99 -6.06 -7.16 1.37
N ALA A 100 -6.58 -8.25 1.96
CA ALA A 100 -5.73 -9.30 2.52
C ALA A 100 -4.84 -9.93 1.45
N GLU A 101 -5.37 -10.22 0.27
CA GLU A 101 -4.59 -10.75 -0.85
C GLU A 101 -3.48 -9.79 -1.26
N LEU A 102 -3.82 -8.51 -1.39
CA LEU A 102 -2.86 -7.47 -1.81
C LEU A 102 -1.73 -7.32 -0.80
N VAL A 103 -2.05 -7.30 0.49
CA VAL A 103 -1.06 -7.14 1.56
C VAL A 103 -0.13 -8.34 1.62
N VAL A 104 -0.66 -9.55 1.54
CA VAL A 104 0.15 -10.78 1.55
C VAL A 104 1.07 -10.83 0.33
N ASP A 105 0.55 -10.52 -0.85
CA ASP A 105 1.36 -10.54 -2.08
C ASP A 105 2.49 -9.51 -2.00
N ALA A 106 2.21 -8.31 -1.51
CA ALA A 106 3.22 -7.28 -1.34
C ALA A 106 4.32 -7.72 -0.37
N TRP A 107 3.92 -8.33 0.75
CA TRP A 107 4.84 -8.87 1.75
C TRP A 107 5.75 -9.95 1.15
N ARG A 108 5.19 -10.89 0.40
CA ARG A 108 5.97 -11.96 -0.25
C ARG A 108 6.96 -11.41 -1.26
N MET A 109 6.52 -10.46 -2.08
CA MET A 109 7.38 -9.85 -3.09
C MET A 109 8.52 -9.03 -2.49
N ARG A 110 8.35 -8.54 -1.27
CA ARG A 110 9.40 -7.80 -0.55
C ARG A 110 10.31 -8.70 0.30
N GLY A 111 10.15 -10.00 0.20
CA GLY A 111 11.03 -10.96 0.86
C GLY A 111 10.43 -11.64 2.08
N GLY A 112 9.14 -11.46 2.34
CA GLY A 112 8.45 -12.17 3.39
C GLY A 112 8.39 -13.65 3.10
N ALA A 113 8.48 -14.46 4.16
CA ALA A 113 8.42 -15.92 4.05
C ALA A 113 7.63 -16.50 5.22
N ASP A 114 6.80 -17.47 4.90
CA ASP A 114 5.98 -18.19 5.88
C ASP A 114 6.82 -19.08 6.80
#